data_15427f5e79cbaee90e582e0d477b4513
#
_entry.id   15427f5e79cbaee90e582e0d477b4513
#
_cell.length_a   1.000
_cell.length_b   1.000
_cell.length_c   1.000
_cell.angle_alpha   90.00
_cell.angle_beta   90.00
_cell.angle_gamma   90.00
#
_symmetry.space_group_name_H-M   'P 1'
#
loop_
_entity.id
_entity.type
_entity.pdbx_description
1 polymer ?
#
loop_
_entity_poly.entity_id
_entity_poly.type
_entity_poly.pdbx_seq_one_letter_code
_entity_poly.pdbx_strand_id
1 'polypeptide(L)'
;MKNLKRSPWAWIPTLYLAEGLPYVAVMTISVILYKRMGVSNTDIALYTSWLYLPWVIKPFWSPFIDLLKTKRWWVVTMQLLIGAGLAGIAFTIPTTFFFQASLAVFWLLAFSSATHDIAADGFYMLALDSHEQAFFVGIRSTFYRIAIIAGQGLLVTVSYTHLRAHETLANL
;
A
#
# COMPACT_ATOMS: atom_id res chain seq x y z
N MET A 1 4.15 -21.39 32.00
CA MET A 1 4.97 -20.99 30.83
C MET A 1 4.77 -19.49 30.64
N LYS A 2 5.82 -18.67 30.87
CA LYS A 2 5.76 -17.24 30.57
C LYS A 2 5.58 -17.08 29.08
N ASN A 3 4.40 -16.62 28.64
CA ASN A 3 4.21 -16.14 27.28
C ASN A 3 5.19 -14.98 27.07
N LEU A 4 6.27 -15.22 26.35
CA LEU A 4 7.20 -14.20 25.90
C LEU A 4 6.42 -13.28 24.93
N LYS A 5 5.73 -12.26 25.49
CA LYS A 5 5.16 -11.18 24.68
C LYS A 5 6.35 -10.56 23.93
N ARG A 6 6.37 -10.66 22.61
CA ARG A 6 7.36 -9.96 21.80
C ARG A 6 7.24 -8.47 22.06
N SER A 7 8.36 -7.79 22.26
CA SER A 7 8.36 -6.35 22.44
C SER A 7 7.59 -5.64 21.31
N PRO A 8 6.70 -4.69 21.61
CA PRO A 8 6.00 -3.91 20.60
C PRO A 8 6.94 -3.24 19.59
N TRP A 9 8.13 -2.82 20.00
CA TRP A 9 9.17 -2.28 19.13
C TRP A 9 9.64 -3.23 18.03
N ALA A 10 9.49 -4.54 18.23
CA ALA A 10 9.92 -5.52 17.25
C ALA A 10 8.96 -5.67 16.04
N TRP A 11 7.73 -5.16 16.14
CA TRP A 11 6.74 -5.37 15.08
C TRP A 11 5.95 -4.11 14.68
N ILE A 12 5.71 -3.15 15.57
CA ILE A 12 4.95 -1.93 15.25
C ILE A 12 5.63 -1.12 14.13
N PRO A 13 6.93 -0.80 14.20
CA PRO A 13 7.60 -0.04 13.16
C PRO A 13 7.48 -0.68 11.77
N THR A 14 7.76 -1.97 11.67
CA THR A 14 7.74 -2.69 10.39
C THR A 14 6.33 -2.89 9.86
N LEU A 15 5.35 -3.13 10.74
CA LEU A 15 3.95 -3.32 10.35
C LEU A 15 3.39 -2.04 9.71
N TYR A 16 3.55 -0.89 10.36
CA TYR A 16 3.02 0.38 9.86
C TYR A 16 3.83 0.97 8.70
N LEU A 17 5.11 0.65 8.62
CA LEU A 17 5.90 0.95 7.42
C LEU A 17 5.38 0.13 6.21
N ALA A 18 5.11 -1.15 6.41
CA ALA A 18 4.54 -2.01 5.37
C ALA A 18 3.10 -1.60 4.97
N GLU A 19 2.34 -0.97 5.87
CA GLU A 19 1.00 -0.43 5.60
C GLU A 19 1.03 0.78 4.68
N GLY A 20 2.00 1.69 4.83
CA GLY A 20 2.08 2.91 4.03
C GLY A 20 2.53 2.67 2.58
N LEU A 21 3.33 1.64 2.30
CA LEU A 21 3.88 1.40 0.97
C LEU A 21 2.81 1.10 -0.11
N PRO A 22 1.84 0.20 0.10
CA PRO A 22 0.82 -0.07 -0.91
C PRO A 22 -0.12 1.11 -1.15
N TYR A 23 -0.37 1.95 -0.15
CA TYR A 23 -1.09 3.21 -0.33
C TYR A 23 -0.38 4.12 -1.34
N VAL A 24 0.94 4.32 -1.20
CA VAL A 24 1.73 5.10 -2.17
C VAL A 24 1.70 4.45 -3.55
N ALA A 25 1.80 3.14 -3.63
CA ALA A 25 1.72 2.42 -4.89
C ALA A 25 0.39 2.70 -5.62
N VAL A 26 -0.73 2.59 -4.92
CA VAL A 26 -2.05 2.81 -5.50
C VAL A 26 -2.29 4.28 -5.84
N MET A 27 -1.95 5.21 -4.94
CA MET A 27 -2.33 6.62 -5.09
C MET A 27 -1.33 7.45 -5.89
N THR A 28 -0.05 7.06 -5.92
CA THR A 28 1.00 7.84 -6.58
C THR A 28 1.56 7.13 -7.80
N ILE A 29 1.90 5.83 -7.68
CA ILE A 29 2.50 5.09 -8.81
C ILE A 29 1.49 4.91 -9.95
N SER A 30 0.22 4.65 -9.66
CA SER A 30 -0.81 4.51 -10.69
C SER A 30 -0.90 5.75 -11.57
N VAL A 31 -0.92 6.94 -10.96
CA VAL A 31 -0.98 8.23 -11.68
C VAL A 31 0.26 8.44 -12.55
N ILE A 32 1.46 8.20 -11.99
CA ILE A 32 2.72 8.35 -12.72
C ILE A 32 2.81 7.34 -13.87
N LEU A 33 2.43 6.09 -13.62
CA LEU A 33 2.42 5.02 -14.63
C LEU A 33 1.53 5.39 -15.81
N TYR A 34 0.27 5.74 -15.55
CA TYR A 34 -0.68 6.08 -16.61
C TYR A 34 -0.27 7.33 -17.38
N LYS A 35 0.28 8.34 -16.69
CA LYS A 35 0.81 9.53 -17.35
C LYS A 35 1.95 9.20 -18.32
N ARG A 36 2.85 8.30 -17.94
CA ARG A 36 3.96 7.85 -18.79
C ARG A 36 3.50 6.99 -19.96
N MET A 37 2.44 6.22 -19.75
CA MET A 37 1.85 5.40 -20.81
C MET A 37 0.94 6.18 -21.77
N GLY A 38 0.87 7.52 -21.64
CA GLY A 38 0.13 8.41 -22.54
C GLY A 38 -1.37 8.43 -22.32
N VAL A 39 -1.87 7.92 -21.18
CA VAL A 39 -3.30 8.00 -20.84
C VAL A 39 -3.69 9.47 -20.62
N SER A 40 -4.89 9.86 -21.05
CA SER A 40 -5.37 11.22 -20.91
C SER A 40 -5.49 11.65 -19.44
N ASN A 41 -5.24 12.93 -19.16
CA ASN A 41 -5.34 13.46 -17.78
C ASN A 41 -6.75 13.29 -17.21
N THR A 42 -7.79 13.37 -18.06
CA THR A 42 -9.19 13.18 -17.66
C THR A 42 -9.45 11.74 -17.21
N ASP A 43 -8.96 10.75 -17.97
CA ASP A 43 -9.13 9.33 -17.62
C ASP A 43 -8.31 9.00 -16.36
N ILE A 44 -7.07 9.51 -16.25
CA ILE A 44 -6.27 9.33 -15.03
C ILE A 44 -7.03 9.86 -13.82
N ALA A 45 -7.50 11.10 -13.86
CA ALA A 45 -8.24 11.70 -12.76
C ALA A 45 -9.52 10.92 -12.42
N LEU A 46 -10.26 10.49 -13.43
CA LEU A 46 -11.52 9.75 -13.24
C LEU A 46 -11.27 8.38 -12.59
N TYR A 47 -10.41 7.56 -13.19
CA TYR A 47 -10.25 6.17 -12.75
C TYR A 47 -9.39 6.02 -11.50
N THR A 48 -8.35 6.85 -11.31
CA THR A 48 -7.50 6.74 -10.11
C THR A 48 -8.16 7.32 -8.87
N SER A 49 -9.06 8.30 -8.98
CA SER A 49 -9.80 8.82 -7.82
C SER A 49 -10.70 7.76 -7.17
N TRP A 50 -11.27 6.85 -7.96
CA TRP A 50 -12.06 5.74 -7.44
C TRP A 50 -11.24 4.70 -6.66
N LEU A 51 -9.94 4.60 -6.92
CA LEU A 51 -9.06 3.69 -6.18
C LEU A 51 -8.99 4.00 -4.68
N TYR A 52 -9.39 5.22 -4.26
CA TYR A 52 -9.49 5.57 -2.84
C TYR A 52 -10.73 4.96 -2.14
N LEU A 53 -11.72 4.53 -2.91
CA LEU A 53 -12.98 4.02 -2.38
C LEU A 53 -12.83 2.90 -1.33
N PRO A 54 -11.95 1.89 -1.48
CA PRO A 54 -11.78 0.85 -0.48
C PRO A 54 -11.47 1.38 0.93
N TRP A 55 -10.68 2.44 1.06
CA TRP A 55 -10.39 3.04 2.37
C TRP A 55 -11.59 3.76 2.98
N VAL A 56 -12.47 4.34 2.15
CA VAL A 56 -13.69 5.02 2.60
C VAL A 56 -14.73 4.01 3.12
N ILE A 57 -14.90 2.91 2.41
CA ILE A 57 -15.93 1.91 2.72
C ILE A 57 -15.46 0.77 3.65
N LYS A 58 -14.24 0.87 4.24
CA LYS A 58 -13.71 -0.08 5.24
C LYS A 58 -14.75 -0.57 6.27
N PRO A 59 -15.60 0.29 6.87
CA PRO A 59 -16.54 -0.13 7.89
C PRO A 59 -17.50 -1.23 7.45
N PHE A 60 -17.80 -1.34 6.15
CA PHE A 60 -18.76 -2.32 5.65
C PHE A 60 -18.26 -3.76 5.73
N TRP A 61 -16.93 -4.00 5.61
CA TRP A 61 -16.39 -5.36 5.70
C TRP A 61 -15.48 -5.60 6.92
N SER A 62 -15.16 -4.57 7.69
CA SER A 62 -14.39 -4.71 8.92
C SER A 62 -14.95 -5.82 9.85
N PRO A 63 -16.28 -5.94 10.07
CA PRO A 63 -16.83 -7.01 10.90
C PRO A 63 -16.51 -8.42 10.40
N PHE A 64 -16.43 -8.61 9.08
CA PHE A 64 -16.08 -9.92 8.52
C PHE A 64 -14.62 -10.29 8.80
N ILE A 65 -13.72 -9.31 8.79
CA ILE A 65 -12.30 -9.50 9.15
C ILE A 65 -12.16 -9.89 10.63
N ASP A 66 -13.07 -9.41 11.48
CA ASP A 66 -13.09 -9.73 12.90
C ASP A 66 -13.60 -11.13 13.19
N LEU A 67 -14.54 -11.61 12.39
CA LEU A 67 -15.24 -12.88 12.61
C LEU A 67 -14.56 -14.10 11.97
N LEU A 68 -13.91 -13.94 10.82
CA LEU A 68 -13.54 -15.08 9.99
C LEU A 68 -12.21 -15.72 10.33
N LYS A 69 -11.19 -14.98 10.70
CA LYS A 69 -9.82 -15.47 10.96
C LYS A 69 -9.11 -14.58 11.97
N THR A 70 -7.91 -15.02 12.38
CA THR A 70 -7.06 -14.21 13.27
C THR A 70 -6.52 -12.96 12.54
N LYS A 71 -6.34 -11.86 13.25
CA LYS A 71 -5.75 -10.63 12.69
C LYS A 71 -4.39 -10.88 12.05
N ARG A 72 -3.56 -11.72 12.68
CA ARG A 72 -2.25 -12.10 12.14
C ARG A 72 -2.36 -12.82 10.80
N TRP A 73 -3.35 -13.71 10.64
CA TRP A 73 -3.58 -14.41 9.37
C TRP A 73 -3.90 -13.40 8.25
N TRP A 74 -4.80 -12.45 8.53
CA TRP A 74 -5.16 -11.41 7.57
C TRP A 74 -3.97 -10.53 7.20
N VAL A 75 -3.18 -10.07 8.18
CA VAL A 75 -1.96 -9.26 7.93
C VAL A 75 -1.03 -9.98 6.95
N VAL A 76 -0.67 -11.23 7.24
CA VAL A 76 0.28 -12.00 6.40
C VAL A 76 -0.30 -12.26 5.01
N THR A 77 -1.57 -12.67 4.92
CA THR A 77 -2.22 -12.96 3.64
C THR A 77 -2.30 -11.71 2.76
N MET A 78 -2.69 -10.57 3.34
CA MET A 78 -2.78 -9.32 2.59
C MET A 78 -1.40 -8.81 2.17
N GLN A 79 -0.36 -8.95 2.98
CA GLN A 79 1.01 -8.61 2.59
C GLN A 79 1.50 -9.44 1.41
N LEU A 80 1.23 -10.74 1.39
CA LEU A 80 1.56 -11.61 0.25
C LEU A 80 0.78 -11.20 -1.01
N LEU A 81 -0.51 -10.90 -0.87
CA LEU A 81 -1.35 -10.48 -1.98
C LEU A 81 -0.91 -9.12 -2.55
N ILE A 82 -0.55 -8.17 -1.67
CA ILE A 82 0.01 -6.88 -2.05
C ILE A 82 1.34 -7.06 -2.81
N GLY A 83 2.24 -7.90 -2.29
CA GLY A 83 3.51 -8.19 -2.96
C GLY A 83 3.32 -8.82 -4.34
N ALA A 84 2.42 -9.80 -4.45
CA ALA A 84 2.05 -10.41 -5.73
C ALA A 84 1.39 -9.40 -6.69
N GLY A 85 0.52 -8.53 -6.20
CA GLY A 85 -0.11 -7.49 -7.00
C GLY A 85 0.89 -6.45 -7.53
N LEU A 86 1.83 -6.01 -6.70
CA LEU A 86 2.89 -5.09 -7.13
C LEU A 86 3.77 -5.71 -8.24
N ALA A 87 4.14 -6.99 -8.10
CA ALA A 87 4.81 -7.72 -9.17
C ALA A 87 3.91 -7.88 -10.41
N GLY A 88 2.61 -8.13 -10.20
CA GLY A 88 1.61 -8.31 -11.26
C GLY A 88 1.47 -7.08 -12.16
N ILE A 89 1.60 -5.85 -11.63
CA ILE A 89 1.55 -4.62 -12.44
C ILE A 89 2.58 -4.66 -13.56
N ALA A 90 3.81 -5.12 -13.28
CA ALA A 90 4.87 -5.18 -14.29
C ALA A 90 4.50 -6.08 -15.47
N PHE A 91 3.74 -7.14 -15.25
CA PHE A 91 3.28 -8.04 -16.30
C PHE A 91 2.13 -7.46 -17.14
N THR A 92 1.43 -6.44 -16.64
CA THR A 92 0.34 -5.79 -17.41
C THR A 92 0.89 -4.80 -18.44
N ILE A 93 2.06 -4.21 -18.22
CA ILE A 93 2.62 -3.14 -19.06
C ILE A 93 2.78 -3.56 -20.55
N PRO A 94 3.30 -4.74 -20.90
CA PRO A 94 3.49 -5.13 -22.30
C PRO A 94 2.20 -5.60 -23.01
N THR A 95 1.05 -5.56 -22.34
CA THR A 95 -0.20 -6.04 -22.94
C THR A 95 -0.92 -4.95 -23.72
N THR A 96 -1.70 -5.32 -24.74
CA THR A 96 -2.50 -4.38 -25.53
C THR A 96 -3.64 -3.73 -24.74
N PHE A 97 -4.05 -4.36 -23.65
CA PHE A 97 -5.09 -3.89 -22.71
C PHE A 97 -4.50 -3.48 -21.36
N PHE A 98 -3.25 -2.94 -21.37
CA PHE A 98 -2.51 -2.61 -20.15
C PHE A 98 -3.31 -1.76 -19.15
N PHE A 99 -4.10 -0.79 -19.66
CA PHE A 99 -4.85 0.13 -18.80
C PHE A 99 -5.88 -0.61 -17.94
N GLN A 100 -6.73 -1.43 -18.59
CA GLN A 100 -7.77 -2.20 -17.90
C GLN A 100 -7.16 -3.24 -16.95
N ALA A 101 -6.13 -3.95 -17.43
CA ALA A 101 -5.45 -4.98 -16.64
C ALA A 101 -4.74 -4.38 -15.40
N SER A 102 -3.97 -3.31 -15.58
CA SER A 102 -3.28 -2.66 -14.47
C SER A 102 -4.27 -1.98 -13.51
N LEU A 103 -5.35 -1.40 -14.01
CA LEU A 103 -6.41 -0.82 -13.18
C LEU A 103 -7.07 -1.89 -12.29
N ALA A 104 -7.36 -3.06 -12.84
CA ALA A 104 -7.88 -4.19 -12.05
C ALA A 104 -6.91 -4.64 -10.96
N VAL A 105 -5.59 -4.68 -11.26
CA VAL A 105 -4.57 -5.00 -10.25
C VAL A 105 -4.46 -3.88 -9.20
N PHE A 106 -4.54 -2.61 -9.57
CA PHE A 106 -4.58 -1.51 -8.60
C PHE A 106 -5.82 -1.55 -7.70
N TRP A 107 -6.99 -1.96 -8.22
CA TRP A 107 -8.16 -2.20 -7.40
C TRP A 107 -7.93 -3.33 -6.39
N LEU A 108 -7.36 -4.44 -6.84
CA LEU A 108 -6.98 -5.55 -5.94
C LEU A 108 -6.01 -5.07 -4.85
N LEU A 109 -5.00 -4.27 -5.20
CA LEU A 109 -4.06 -3.68 -4.26
C LEU A 109 -4.75 -2.75 -3.26
N ALA A 110 -5.68 -1.90 -3.73
CA ALA A 110 -6.43 -0.97 -2.89
C ALA A 110 -7.28 -1.71 -1.84
N PHE A 111 -8.03 -2.74 -2.27
CA PHE A 111 -8.81 -3.58 -1.34
C PHE A 111 -7.93 -4.38 -0.39
N SER A 112 -6.82 -4.93 -0.87
CA SER A 112 -5.87 -5.68 -0.04
C SER A 112 -5.21 -4.76 1.00
N SER A 113 -4.81 -3.56 0.62
CA SER A 113 -4.24 -2.57 1.52
C SER A 113 -5.26 -2.11 2.57
N ALA A 114 -6.49 -1.78 2.16
CA ALA A 114 -7.54 -1.38 3.09
C ALA A 114 -7.90 -2.53 4.07
N THR A 115 -7.86 -3.78 3.63
CA THR A 115 -8.06 -4.95 4.49
C THR A 115 -6.87 -5.18 5.42
N HIS A 116 -5.65 -4.97 4.93
CA HIS A 116 -4.43 -5.02 5.75
C HIS A 116 -4.50 -3.99 6.90
N ASP A 117 -4.91 -2.75 6.61
CA ASP A 117 -5.06 -1.70 7.62
C ASP A 117 -6.04 -2.12 8.73
N ILE A 118 -7.22 -2.67 8.36
CA ILE A 118 -8.20 -3.17 9.34
C ILE A 118 -7.58 -4.26 10.23
N ALA A 119 -6.84 -5.17 9.62
CA ALA A 119 -6.22 -6.27 10.34
C ALA A 119 -5.06 -5.80 11.22
N ALA A 120 -4.24 -4.86 10.74
CA ALA A 120 -3.12 -4.28 11.46
C ALA A 120 -3.59 -3.48 12.68
N ASP A 121 -4.59 -2.61 12.51
CA ASP A 121 -5.19 -1.85 13.61
C ASP A 121 -5.89 -2.75 14.61
N GLY A 122 -6.61 -3.77 14.16
CA GLY A 122 -7.20 -4.78 15.05
C GLY A 122 -6.14 -5.58 15.81
N PHE A 123 -5.03 -5.94 15.17
CA PHE A 123 -3.92 -6.61 15.84
C PHE A 123 -3.24 -5.71 16.88
N TYR A 124 -3.05 -4.43 16.57
CA TYR A 124 -2.53 -3.44 17.48
C TYR A 124 -3.38 -3.32 18.75
N MET A 125 -4.70 -3.22 18.61
CA MET A 125 -5.62 -3.11 19.73
C MET A 125 -5.68 -4.38 20.60
N LEU A 126 -5.54 -5.56 20.00
CA LEU A 126 -5.57 -6.84 20.72
C LEU A 126 -4.24 -7.21 21.40
N ALA A 127 -3.12 -6.76 20.85
CA ALA A 127 -1.79 -7.13 21.32
C ALA A 127 -1.26 -6.24 22.45
N LEU A 128 -1.80 -5.02 22.58
CA LEU A 128 -1.35 -3.98 23.50
C LEU A 128 -2.40 -3.64 24.54
N ASP A 129 -1.95 -3.32 25.75
CA ASP A 129 -2.83 -2.70 26.76
C ASP A 129 -3.05 -1.19 26.45
N SER A 130 -3.97 -0.55 27.16
CA SER A 130 -4.33 0.86 26.92
C SER A 130 -3.16 1.83 27.12
N HIS A 131 -2.24 1.55 28.05
CA HIS A 131 -1.06 2.37 28.26
C HIS A 131 -0.06 2.22 27.10
N GLU A 132 0.19 0.99 26.67
CA GLU A 132 1.03 0.68 25.50
C GLU A 132 0.44 1.30 24.22
N GLN A 133 -0.88 1.18 24.02
CA GLN A 133 -1.56 1.80 22.88
C GLN A 133 -1.37 3.32 22.85
N ALA A 134 -1.55 3.99 23.98
CA ALA A 134 -1.33 5.43 24.07
C ALA A 134 0.11 5.84 23.77
N PHE A 135 1.09 5.05 24.21
CA PHE A 135 2.51 5.30 23.97
C PHE A 135 2.86 5.09 22.48
N PHE A 136 2.40 3.99 21.89
CA PHE A 136 2.78 3.61 20.53
C PHE A 136 1.95 4.29 19.42
N VAL A 137 0.88 5.02 19.73
CA VAL A 137 0.06 5.69 18.71
C VAL A 137 0.85 6.71 17.87
N GLY A 138 1.74 7.47 18.49
CA GLY A 138 2.62 8.40 17.78
C GLY A 138 3.67 7.68 16.94
N ILE A 139 4.23 6.60 17.46
CA ILE A 139 5.25 5.79 16.80
C ILE A 139 4.68 5.15 15.53
N ARG A 140 3.52 4.49 15.60
CA ARG A 140 2.88 3.89 14.44
C ARG A 140 2.60 4.92 13.34
N SER A 141 2.06 6.09 13.71
CA SER A 141 1.79 7.18 12.77
C SER A 141 3.05 7.72 12.13
N THR A 142 4.16 7.79 12.86
CA THR A 142 5.46 8.22 12.35
C THR A 142 5.99 7.25 11.31
N PHE A 143 5.98 5.94 11.59
CA PHE A 143 6.48 4.94 10.62
C PHE A 143 5.60 4.84 9.38
N TYR A 144 4.28 4.99 9.52
CA TYR A 144 3.37 5.11 8.38
C TYR A 144 3.71 6.31 7.49
N ARG A 145 3.94 7.50 8.10
CA ARG A 145 4.33 8.71 7.34
C ARG A 145 5.71 8.58 6.71
N ILE A 146 6.67 7.96 7.39
CA ILE A 146 8.00 7.67 6.83
C ILE A 146 7.85 6.80 5.57
N ALA A 147 7.00 5.77 5.59
CA ALA A 147 6.74 4.93 4.42
C ALA A 147 6.18 5.74 3.25
N ILE A 148 5.24 6.66 3.51
CA ILE A 148 4.67 7.52 2.46
C ILE A 148 5.74 8.45 1.88
N ILE A 149 6.49 9.16 2.73
CA ILE A 149 7.52 10.12 2.29
C ILE A 149 8.64 9.39 1.53
N ALA A 150 9.13 8.27 2.09
CA ALA A 150 10.18 7.47 1.46
C ALA A 150 9.70 6.87 0.11
N GLY A 151 8.48 6.35 0.08
CA GLY A 151 7.89 5.79 -1.14
C GLY A 151 7.71 6.85 -2.23
N GLN A 152 7.17 8.01 -1.90
CA GLN A 152 7.03 9.12 -2.84
C GLN A 152 8.39 9.67 -3.28
N GLY A 153 9.33 9.87 -2.36
CA GLY A 153 10.66 10.37 -2.65
C GLY A 153 11.46 9.44 -3.55
N LEU A 154 11.46 8.13 -3.24
CA LEU A 154 12.12 7.11 -4.07
C LEU A 154 11.56 7.09 -5.49
N LEU A 155 10.23 7.15 -5.62
CA LEU A 155 9.56 7.14 -6.92
C LEU A 155 9.89 8.37 -7.76
N VAL A 156 9.90 9.56 -7.16
CA VAL A 156 10.30 10.79 -7.84
C VAL A 156 11.75 10.68 -8.30
N THR A 157 12.66 10.23 -7.43
CA THR A 157 14.09 10.11 -7.76
C THR A 157 14.33 9.11 -8.89
N VAL A 158 13.74 7.90 -8.80
CA VAL A 158 13.85 6.88 -9.85
C VAL A 158 13.26 7.39 -11.16
N SER A 159 12.12 8.09 -11.10
CA SER A 159 11.49 8.63 -12.28
C SER A 159 12.35 9.70 -12.97
N TYR A 160 13.06 10.52 -12.19
CA TYR A 160 13.91 11.59 -12.71
C TYR A 160 15.20 11.06 -13.29
N THR A 161 15.83 10.08 -12.66
CA THR A 161 17.10 9.47 -13.15
C THR A 161 16.90 8.70 -14.44
N HIS A 162 15.79 7.98 -14.61
CA HIS A 162 15.46 7.31 -15.86
C HIS A 162 15.15 8.28 -17.01
N LEU A 163 14.50 9.40 -16.76
CA LEU A 163 14.26 10.44 -17.79
C LEU A 163 15.58 11.03 -18.29
N ARG A 164 16.49 11.37 -17.38
CA ARG A 164 17.79 11.94 -17.75
C ARG A 164 18.68 10.98 -18.54
N ALA A 165 18.62 9.69 -18.24
CA ALA A 165 19.36 8.67 -18.98
C ALA A 165 18.87 8.53 -20.44
N HIS A 166 17.55 8.65 -20.68
CA HIS A 166 16.98 8.62 -22.03
C HIS A 166 17.23 9.89 -22.81
N GLU A 167 17.19 11.08 -22.19
CA GLU A 167 17.49 12.35 -22.87
C GLU A 167 18.97 12.43 -23.29
N THR A 168 19.90 11.92 -22.48
CA THR A 168 21.33 11.90 -22.84
C THR A 168 21.63 10.92 -23.97
N LEU A 169 20.91 9.80 -24.08
CA LEU A 169 21.06 8.85 -25.18
C LEU A 169 20.41 9.34 -26.49
N ALA A 170 19.40 10.20 -26.42
CA ALA A 170 18.74 10.76 -27.59
C ALA A 170 19.48 11.99 -28.18
N ASN A 171 20.43 12.55 -27.43
CA ASN A 171 21.25 13.71 -27.84
C ASN A 171 22.69 13.35 -28.21
N LEU A 172 23.03 12.05 -28.33
CA LEU A 172 24.27 11.51 -28.88
C LEU A 172 24.04 10.91 -30.28
#